data_be476cae80761c40bbfa90152e248865
#
_entry.id   be476cae80761c40bbfa90152e248865
#
_cell.length_a   1.000
_cell.length_b   1.000
_cell.length_c   1.000
_cell.angle_alpha   90.00
_cell.angle_beta   90.00
_cell.angle_gamma   90.00
#
_symmetry.space_group_name_H-M   'P 1'
#
loop_
_entity.id
_entity.type
_entity.pdbx_description
1 polymer ?
#
loop_
_entity_poly.entity_id
_entity_poly.type
_entity_poly.pdbx_seq_one_letter_code
_entity_poly.pdbx_strand_id
1 'polypeptide(L)'
;MSERELRVAPHLRRLPAHPSITPGQISELVERFFGRVRDDHRLDPIFEARVRGEWGPHLAKMKGFWRSVLLKTGEYKGRPVPVHVRIGGLENEDYIAWIGLFRDIVAEVFEPDARPVVIEAAERIAASLWLATSGELTAKPPAWPQDRGR
;
A
#
# COMPACT_ATOMS: atom_id res chain seq x y z
N MET A 1 -22.04 29.08 12.83
CA MET A 1 -21.46 28.38 11.67
C MET A 1 -22.56 28.13 10.66
N SER A 2 -22.35 28.52 9.41
CA SER A 2 -23.34 28.32 8.37
C SER A 2 -23.33 26.86 7.90
N GLU A 3 -24.44 26.42 7.30
CA GLU A 3 -24.55 25.09 6.71
C GLU A 3 -23.46 24.83 5.68
N ARG A 4 -23.08 25.86 4.94
CA ARG A 4 -22.01 25.83 3.95
C ARG A 4 -20.65 25.54 4.59
N GLU A 5 -20.37 26.12 5.74
CA GLU A 5 -19.13 25.89 6.47
C GLU A 5 -19.08 24.48 7.03
N LEU A 6 -20.20 23.94 7.49
CA LEU A 6 -20.30 22.55 7.92
C LEU A 6 -20.02 21.59 6.77
N ARG A 7 -20.44 21.93 5.55
CA ARG A 7 -20.17 21.11 4.37
C ARG A 7 -18.71 21.13 3.94
N VAL A 8 -17.97 22.18 4.32
CA VAL A 8 -16.53 22.25 4.03
C VAL A 8 -15.74 21.34 4.97
N ALA A 9 -16.26 21.06 6.16
CA ALA A 9 -15.60 20.18 7.11
C ALA A 9 -15.20 18.80 6.54
N PRO A 10 -16.03 18.13 5.71
CA PRO A 10 -15.59 16.90 5.04
C PRO A 10 -14.38 17.06 4.13
N HIS A 11 -14.21 18.22 3.51
CA HIS A 11 -13.03 18.52 2.70
C HIS A 11 -11.77 18.60 3.55
N LEU A 12 -11.87 19.12 4.76
CA LEU A 12 -10.75 19.15 5.70
C LEU A 12 -10.33 17.74 6.10
N ARG A 13 -11.26 16.78 6.13
CA ARG A 13 -10.98 15.39 6.39
C ARG A 13 -10.27 14.68 5.23
N ARG A 14 -10.23 15.32 4.05
CA ARG A 14 -9.59 14.79 2.84
C ARG A 14 -8.21 15.38 2.61
N LEU A 15 -7.62 15.96 3.64
CA LEU A 15 -6.25 16.43 3.55
C LEU A 15 -5.32 15.24 3.33
N PRO A 16 -4.23 15.43 2.55
CA PRO A 16 -3.23 14.39 2.38
C PRO A 16 -2.70 13.91 3.72
N ALA A 17 -2.27 12.67 3.77
CA ALA A 17 -1.64 12.10 4.96
C ALA A 17 -0.39 12.90 5.36
N HIS A 18 0.27 13.51 4.37
CA HIS A 18 1.38 14.45 4.59
C HIS A 18 1.38 15.48 3.46
N PRO A 19 1.64 16.78 3.77
CA PRO A 19 1.56 17.84 2.75
C PRO A 19 2.56 17.70 1.59
N SER A 20 3.67 17.00 1.78
CA SER A 20 4.66 16.82 0.71
C SER A 20 4.30 15.69 -0.27
N ILE A 21 3.29 14.87 0.02
CA ILE A 21 2.94 13.75 -0.83
C ILE A 21 2.16 14.24 -2.05
N THR A 22 2.63 13.87 -3.24
CA THR A 22 2.03 14.28 -4.52
C THR A 22 1.56 13.07 -5.31
N PRO A 23 0.61 13.27 -6.26
CA PRO A 23 0.21 12.19 -7.17
C PRO A 23 1.37 11.62 -8.00
N GLY A 24 2.33 12.47 -8.38
CA GLY A 24 3.53 12.04 -9.11
C GLY A 24 4.37 11.07 -8.30
N GLN A 25 4.57 11.35 -7.02
CA GLN A 25 5.30 10.45 -6.13
C GLN A 25 4.58 9.12 -5.95
N ILE A 26 3.25 9.15 -5.85
CA ILE A 26 2.47 7.92 -5.74
C ILE A 26 2.60 7.08 -7.02
N SER A 27 2.53 7.71 -8.17
CA SER A 27 2.73 7.02 -9.45
C SER A 27 4.11 6.36 -9.49
N GLU A 28 5.15 7.09 -9.09
CA GLU A 28 6.52 6.58 -9.04
C GLU A 28 6.67 5.44 -8.03
N LEU A 29 6.05 5.56 -6.85
CA LEU A 29 6.04 4.50 -5.85
C LEU A 29 5.50 3.20 -6.44
N VAL A 30 4.36 3.26 -7.09
CA VAL A 30 3.70 2.07 -7.64
C VAL A 30 4.53 1.46 -8.76
N GLU A 31 5.03 2.27 -9.68
CA GLU A 31 5.82 1.78 -10.82
C GLU A 31 7.14 1.15 -10.35
N ARG A 32 7.85 1.79 -9.45
CA ARG A 32 9.11 1.24 -8.92
C ARG A 32 8.88 -0.01 -8.10
N PHE A 33 7.85 0.00 -7.26
CA PHE A 33 7.54 -1.15 -6.42
C PHE A 33 7.26 -2.40 -7.25
N PHE A 34 6.34 -2.31 -8.20
CA PHE A 34 6.01 -3.46 -9.03
C PHE A 34 7.11 -3.84 -10.02
N GLY A 35 7.94 -2.89 -10.43
CA GLY A 35 9.15 -3.21 -11.17
C GLY A 35 10.06 -4.15 -10.38
N ARG A 36 10.28 -3.87 -9.10
CA ARG A 36 11.10 -4.74 -8.24
C ARG A 36 10.39 -6.04 -7.87
N VAL A 37 9.07 -6.01 -7.68
CA VAL A 37 8.29 -7.24 -7.45
C VAL A 37 8.49 -8.21 -8.61
N ARG A 38 8.48 -7.73 -9.85
CA ARG A 38 8.64 -8.58 -11.03
C ARG A 38 10.06 -9.17 -11.15
N ASP A 39 11.02 -8.55 -10.49
CA ASP A 39 12.40 -9.07 -10.43
C ASP A 39 12.66 -9.91 -9.18
N ASP A 40 11.68 -10.03 -8.29
CA ASP A 40 11.81 -10.77 -7.03
C ASP A 40 11.33 -12.20 -7.21
N HIS A 41 12.19 -13.18 -6.90
CA HIS A 41 11.89 -14.60 -7.09
C HIS A 41 10.69 -15.07 -6.25
N ARG A 42 10.49 -14.50 -5.09
CA ARG A 42 9.40 -14.89 -4.21
C ARG A 42 8.08 -14.25 -4.61
N LEU A 43 8.10 -12.94 -4.90
CA LEU A 43 6.88 -12.16 -5.12
C LEU A 43 6.35 -12.23 -6.56
N ASP A 44 7.24 -12.29 -7.55
CA ASP A 44 6.82 -12.31 -8.94
C ASP A 44 5.79 -13.40 -9.26
N PRO A 45 6.02 -14.67 -8.88
CA PRO A 45 5.04 -15.72 -9.19
C PRO A 45 3.68 -15.47 -8.56
N ILE A 46 3.65 -14.91 -7.34
CA ILE A 46 2.40 -14.61 -6.63
C ILE A 46 1.60 -13.56 -7.39
N PHE A 47 2.25 -12.46 -7.78
CA PHE A 47 1.59 -11.39 -8.51
C PHE A 47 1.25 -11.77 -9.94
N GLU A 48 2.15 -12.45 -10.65
CA GLU A 48 1.92 -12.84 -12.04
C GLU A 48 0.73 -13.80 -12.15
N ALA A 49 0.57 -14.72 -11.21
CA ALA A 49 -0.57 -15.63 -11.18
C ALA A 49 -1.90 -14.86 -11.09
N ARG A 50 -1.90 -13.69 -10.47
CA ARG A 50 -3.10 -12.87 -10.31
C ARG A 50 -3.27 -11.85 -11.43
N VAL A 51 -2.17 -11.19 -11.82
CA VAL A 51 -2.18 -10.13 -12.83
C VAL A 51 -2.27 -10.69 -14.24
N ARG A 52 -1.65 -11.85 -14.49
CA ARG A 52 -1.70 -12.57 -15.77
C ARG A 52 -1.29 -11.71 -16.97
N GLY A 53 -0.22 -10.98 -16.82
CA GLY A 53 0.30 -10.13 -17.88
C GLY A 53 -0.42 -8.78 -18.04
N GLU A 54 -1.52 -8.57 -17.33
CA GLU A 54 -2.30 -7.32 -17.41
C GLU A 54 -1.74 -6.26 -16.46
N TRP A 55 -0.44 -5.96 -16.60
CA TRP A 55 0.26 -5.06 -15.70
C TRP A 55 -0.19 -3.61 -15.83
N GLY A 56 -0.51 -3.15 -17.05
CA GLY A 56 -0.99 -1.78 -17.24
C GLY A 56 -2.22 -1.45 -16.41
N PRO A 57 -3.31 -2.21 -16.57
CA PRO A 57 -4.51 -2.01 -15.75
C PRO A 57 -4.26 -2.20 -14.25
N HIS A 58 -3.41 -3.16 -13.87
CA HIS A 58 -3.07 -3.39 -12.47
C HIS A 58 -2.37 -2.18 -11.86
N LEU A 59 -1.36 -1.64 -12.54
CA LEU A 59 -0.65 -0.45 -12.04
C LEU A 59 -1.58 0.74 -11.92
N ALA A 60 -2.47 0.95 -12.90
CA ALA A 60 -3.43 2.04 -12.83
C ALA A 60 -4.33 1.91 -11.59
N LYS A 61 -4.80 0.70 -11.32
CA LYS A 61 -5.63 0.41 -10.16
C LYS A 61 -4.89 0.64 -8.85
N MET A 62 -3.63 0.22 -8.78
CA MET A 62 -2.81 0.42 -7.58
C MET A 62 -2.46 1.87 -7.33
N LYS A 63 -2.26 2.65 -8.40
CA LYS A 63 -2.07 4.10 -8.26
C LYS A 63 -3.33 4.74 -7.65
N GLY A 64 -4.51 4.37 -8.12
CA GLY A 64 -5.77 4.84 -7.56
C GLY A 64 -5.95 4.43 -6.10
N PHE A 65 -5.58 3.21 -5.77
CA PHE A 65 -5.61 2.72 -4.39
C PHE A 65 -4.75 3.60 -3.47
N TRP A 66 -3.49 3.83 -3.83
CA TRP A 66 -2.59 4.61 -3.00
C TRP A 66 -2.96 6.09 -2.95
N ARG A 67 -3.52 6.65 -4.04
CA ARG A 67 -4.08 8.01 -3.98
C ARG A 67 -5.22 8.08 -2.98
N SER A 68 -6.08 7.06 -2.95
CA SER A 68 -7.17 7.00 -1.97
C SER A 68 -6.64 6.93 -0.54
N VAL A 69 -5.61 6.14 -0.29
CA VAL A 69 -5.01 5.98 1.04
C VAL A 69 -4.29 7.25 1.48
N LEU A 70 -3.42 7.81 0.62
CA LEU A 70 -2.50 8.87 1.01
C LEU A 70 -3.03 10.27 0.71
N LEU A 71 -3.84 10.45 -0.32
CA LEU A 71 -4.40 11.74 -0.70
C LEU A 71 -5.89 11.86 -0.42
N LYS A 72 -6.50 10.78 0.06
CA LYS A 72 -7.93 10.76 0.43
C LYS A 72 -8.87 11.06 -0.73
N THR A 73 -8.50 10.64 -1.94
CA THR A 73 -9.31 10.91 -3.15
C THR A 73 -10.61 10.13 -3.18
N GLY A 74 -10.67 8.97 -2.53
CA GLY A 74 -11.86 8.12 -2.55
C GLY A 74 -12.13 7.43 -3.88
N GLU A 75 -11.19 7.45 -4.82
CA GLU A 75 -11.40 6.87 -6.15
C GLU A 75 -11.34 5.34 -6.18
N TYR A 76 -10.65 4.71 -5.22
CA TYR A 76 -10.58 3.26 -5.15
C TYR A 76 -11.84 2.69 -4.49
N LYS A 77 -12.57 1.84 -5.21
CA LYS A 77 -13.81 1.21 -4.75
C LYS A 77 -13.70 -0.30 -4.55
N GLY A 78 -12.51 -0.86 -4.77
CA GLY A 78 -12.28 -2.28 -4.62
C GLY A 78 -12.19 -2.73 -3.16
N ARG A 79 -12.05 -4.04 -2.98
CA ARG A 79 -11.92 -4.68 -1.66
C ARG A 79 -10.63 -5.48 -1.62
N PRO A 80 -9.54 -4.94 -1.01
CA PRO A 80 -8.26 -5.66 -0.99
C PRO A 80 -8.32 -6.98 -0.24
N VAL A 81 -9.04 -7.05 0.87
CA VAL A 81 -9.09 -8.25 1.72
C VAL A 81 -9.64 -9.46 0.99
N PRO A 82 -10.84 -9.44 0.38
CA PRO A 82 -11.33 -10.59 -0.36
C PRO A 82 -10.41 -11.03 -1.51
N VAL A 83 -9.78 -10.08 -2.19
CA VAL A 83 -8.85 -10.38 -3.29
C VAL A 83 -7.67 -11.19 -2.77
N HIS A 84 -7.06 -10.77 -1.66
CA HIS A 84 -5.90 -11.45 -1.09
C HIS A 84 -6.27 -12.82 -0.50
N VAL A 85 -7.45 -12.95 0.10
CA VAL A 85 -7.92 -14.24 0.60
C VAL A 85 -8.04 -15.25 -0.54
N ARG A 86 -8.50 -14.82 -1.73
CA ARG A 86 -8.61 -15.70 -2.90
C ARG A 86 -7.26 -16.16 -3.45
N ILE A 87 -6.19 -15.41 -3.23
CA ILE A 87 -4.86 -15.83 -3.67
C ILE A 87 -4.48 -17.14 -2.98
N GLY A 88 -4.71 -17.23 -1.66
CA GLY A 88 -4.39 -18.40 -0.87
C GLY A 88 -2.89 -18.65 -0.74
N GLY A 89 -2.50 -19.44 0.25
CA GLY A 89 -1.12 -19.87 0.39
C GLY A 89 -0.08 -18.79 0.69
N LEU A 90 -0.50 -17.58 1.06
CA LEU A 90 0.43 -16.52 1.41
C LEU A 90 1.10 -16.83 2.76
N GLU A 91 2.41 -16.72 2.80
CA GLU A 91 3.22 -16.99 3.98
C GLU A 91 3.71 -15.69 4.62
N ASN A 92 4.17 -15.78 5.88
CA ASN A 92 4.74 -14.61 6.58
C ASN A 92 5.86 -13.97 5.78
N GLU A 93 6.72 -14.80 5.18
CA GLU A 93 7.85 -14.34 4.39
C GLU A 93 7.43 -13.53 3.17
N ASP A 94 6.24 -13.80 2.62
CA ASP A 94 5.71 -13.02 1.49
C ASP A 94 5.37 -11.60 1.93
N TYR A 95 4.76 -11.45 3.10
CA TYR A 95 4.45 -10.13 3.66
C TYR A 95 5.71 -9.38 4.06
N ILE A 96 6.67 -10.07 4.67
CA ILE A 96 7.95 -9.47 5.06
C ILE A 96 8.71 -8.98 3.82
N ALA A 97 8.76 -9.78 2.75
CA ALA A 97 9.40 -9.40 1.49
C ALA A 97 8.72 -8.17 0.88
N TRP A 98 7.39 -8.17 0.86
CA TRP A 98 6.61 -7.05 0.33
C TRP A 98 6.92 -5.75 1.08
N ILE A 99 6.83 -5.77 2.40
CA ILE A 99 7.09 -4.57 3.21
C ILE A 99 8.55 -4.13 3.08
N GLY A 100 9.49 -5.07 3.02
CA GLY A 100 10.91 -4.73 2.82
C GLY A 100 11.16 -3.97 1.52
N LEU A 101 10.63 -4.47 0.41
CA LEU A 101 10.72 -3.78 -0.89
C LEU A 101 10.04 -2.42 -0.84
N PHE A 102 8.86 -2.37 -0.23
CA PHE A 102 8.10 -1.14 -0.12
C PHE A 102 8.87 -0.06 0.65
N ARG A 103 9.49 -0.42 1.77
CA ARG A 103 10.31 0.53 2.55
C ARG A 103 11.46 1.10 1.74
N ASP A 104 12.13 0.26 0.96
CA ASP A 104 13.25 0.71 0.12
C ASP A 104 12.78 1.75 -0.90
N ILE A 105 11.63 1.50 -1.55
CA ILE A 105 11.07 2.43 -2.52
C ILE A 105 10.64 3.74 -1.85
N VAL A 106 10.00 3.65 -0.70
CA VAL A 106 9.57 4.84 0.04
C VAL A 106 10.75 5.76 0.33
N ALA A 107 11.90 5.18 0.71
CA ALA A 107 13.12 5.95 0.97
C ALA A 107 13.64 6.64 -0.30
N GLU A 108 13.37 6.09 -1.48
CA GLU A 108 13.79 6.69 -2.75
C GLU A 108 12.87 7.80 -3.24
N VAL A 109 11.57 7.70 -2.93
CA VAL A 109 10.54 8.53 -3.56
C VAL A 109 10.08 9.70 -2.69
N PHE A 110 9.94 9.47 -1.38
CA PHE A 110 9.30 10.46 -0.49
C PHE A 110 10.30 11.24 0.33
N GLU A 111 9.89 12.46 0.71
CA GLU A 111 10.66 13.27 1.64
C GLU A 111 10.79 12.58 3.00
N PRO A 112 11.90 12.80 3.73
CA PRO A 112 12.12 12.10 5.00
C PRO A 112 10.95 12.16 5.98
N ASP A 113 10.31 13.31 6.10
CA ASP A 113 9.20 13.49 7.04
C ASP A 113 7.95 12.71 6.63
N ALA A 114 7.77 12.45 5.34
CA ALA A 114 6.62 11.71 4.83
C ALA A 114 6.80 10.20 4.92
N ARG A 115 8.04 9.72 4.93
CA ARG A 115 8.34 8.28 4.89
C ARG A 115 7.66 7.48 5.99
N PRO A 116 7.74 7.88 7.28
CA PRO A 116 7.05 7.13 8.33
C PRO A 116 5.53 7.05 8.12
N VAL A 117 4.94 8.10 7.59
CA VAL A 117 3.50 8.14 7.32
C VAL A 117 3.11 7.11 6.27
N VAL A 118 3.86 7.03 5.18
CA VAL A 118 3.60 6.08 4.09
C VAL A 118 3.85 4.64 4.54
N ILE A 119 4.96 4.41 5.24
CA ILE A 119 5.32 3.09 5.76
C ILE A 119 4.28 2.59 6.75
N GLU A 120 3.83 3.44 7.67
CA GLU A 120 2.81 3.08 8.64
C GLU A 120 1.50 2.67 7.96
N ALA A 121 1.10 3.39 6.92
CA ALA A 121 -0.09 3.04 6.15
C ALA A 121 0.06 1.65 5.52
N ALA A 122 1.21 1.35 4.93
CA ALA A 122 1.50 0.05 4.33
C ALA A 122 1.50 -1.07 5.37
N GLU A 123 2.09 -0.83 6.54
CA GLU A 123 2.15 -1.82 7.62
C GLU A 123 0.76 -2.13 8.17
N ARG A 124 -0.10 -1.13 8.32
CA ARG A 124 -1.49 -1.35 8.76
C ARG A 124 -2.26 -2.17 7.74
N ILE A 125 -2.08 -1.89 6.46
CA ILE A 125 -2.71 -2.65 5.38
C ILE A 125 -2.20 -4.09 5.40
N ALA A 126 -0.89 -4.27 5.50
CA ALA A 126 -0.27 -5.59 5.55
C ALA A 126 -0.76 -6.40 6.75
N ALA A 127 -0.86 -5.78 7.91
CA ALA A 127 -1.37 -6.45 9.12
C ALA A 127 -2.82 -6.91 8.93
N SER A 128 -3.67 -6.07 8.36
CA SER A 128 -5.06 -6.42 8.08
C SER A 128 -5.17 -7.57 7.09
N LEU A 129 -4.37 -7.54 6.02
CA LEU A 129 -4.37 -8.59 5.01
C LEU A 129 -3.82 -9.90 5.59
N TRP A 130 -2.76 -9.82 6.38
CA TRP A 130 -2.19 -10.99 7.05
C TRP A 130 -3.20 -11.65 7.96
N LEU A 131 -3.88 -10.87 8.79
CA LEU A 131 -4.90 -11.40 9.70
C LEU A 131 -6.01 -12.12 8.95
N ALA A 132 -6.50 -11.51 7.88
CA ALA A 132 -7.57 -12.08 7.06
C ALA A 132 -7.13 -13.36 6.34
N THR A 133 -5.87 -13.42 5.88
CA THR A 133 -5.37 -14.56 5.10
C THR A 133 -4.81 -15.68 5.98
N SER A 134 -4.36 -15.37 7.22
CA SER A 134 -3.86 -16.39 8.15
C SER A 134 -4.99 -17.21 8.79
N GLY A 135 -6.19 -16.64 8.89
CA GLY A 135 -7.30 -17.28 9.56
C GLY A 135 -7.19 -17.35 11.08
N GLU A 136 -6.18 -16.71 11.66
CA GLU A 136 -5.93 -16.73 13.10
C GLU A 136 -6.28 -15.39 13.74
N LEU A 137 -7.47 -15.30 14.33
CA LEU A 137 -8.00 -14.05 14.87
C LEU A 137 -7.19 -13.46 16.02
N THR A 138 -6.46 -14.31 16.77
CA THR A 138 -5.66 -13.87 17.91
C THR A 138 -4.17 -13.79 17.66
N ALA A 139 -3.73 -14.23 16.48
CA ALA A 139 -2.32 -14.20 16.13
C ALA A 139 -1.86 -12.78 15.83
N LYS A 140 -0.58 -12.53 16.05
CA LYS A 140 0.03 -11.25 15.70
C LYS A 140 0.74 -11.37 14.37
N PRO A 141 0.74 -10.30 13.54
CA PRO A 141 1.52 -10.33 12.31
C PRO A 141 3.01 -10.48 12.61
N PRO A 142 3.80 -10.93 11.62
CA PRO A 142 5.25 -11.01 11.79
C PRO A 142 5.83 -9.62 12.03
N ALA A 143 7.01 -9.57 12.63
CA ALA A 143 7.73 -8.31 12.78
C ALA A 143 8.11 -7.75 11.40
N TRP A 144 7.74 -6.50 11.15
CA TRP A 144 8.05 -5.86 9.87
C TRP A 144 9.50 -5.43 9.81
N PRO A 145 10.13 -5.46 8.61
CA PRO A 145 11.49 -4.96 8.47
C PRO A 145 11.61 -3.52 8.96
N GLN A 146 12.68 -3.23 9.68
CA GLN A 146 12.98 -1.89 10.18
C GLN A 146 14.11 -1.27 9.36
N ASP A 147 14.29 0.04 9.51
CA ASP A 147 15.40 0.72 8.87
C ASP A 147 16.71 0.19 9.39
N ARG A 148 17.66 -0.05 8.48
CA ARG A 148 18.98 -0.58 8.81
C ARG A 148 19.97 0.52 9.16
N GLY A 149 19.57 1.49 9.99
CA GLY A 149 20.46 2.56 10.40
C GLY A 149 20.73 3.62 9.33
N ARG A 150 19.79 3.82 8.43
CA ARG A 150 19.87 4.86 7.39
C ARG A 150 19.35 6.18 7.87
#